data_b4736360d5c821b87dcad6916dc024af
#
_entry.id   b4736360d5c821b87dcad6916dc024af
#
_cell.length_a   1.000
_cell.length_b   1.000
_cell.length_c   1.000
_cell.angle_alpha   90.00
_cell.angle_beta   90.00
_cell.angle_gamma   90.00
#
_symmetry.space_group_name_H-M   'P 1'
#
loop_
_entity.id
_entity.type
_entity.pdbx_description
1 polymer ?
#
loop_
_entity_poly.entity_id
_entity_poly.type
_entity_poly.pdbx_seq_one_letter_code
_entity_poly.pdbx_strand_id
1 'polypeptide(L)'
;MQINRHGLWRGRHVLATALKAAVGVCVIAGAAAAPVQAQDQDAPRRIVSLDLCTDQILVELVGRERIAAVTHLAADPAVSAIPAKAKGIPFTHGAAEDVLRYDPDLILAGPFGVSATVNLLRRLKRNVVVVPQPPDLEGVRAAVRTVAAAVGEKSKGEAMIAAFDRRLANLSPPASAAPPTAIIYQVGGSVSGPGSLAEAALAAAGFRNKAAEYRLTRNGQVPLELLVAAPPDLLVLSSAVDEYRTALADNLRHPVLRRLRQHHASLELPWQLWLCGTPHIADAIERLAAARSKLEAPAR
;
A
#
# COMPACT_ATOMS: atom_id res chain seq x y z
N MET A 1 48.64 21.94 80.10
CA MET A 1 49.28 23.23 80.43
C MET A 1 48.37 24.30 79.88
N GLN A 2 47.50 24.79 80.77
CA GLN A 2 47.35 26.14 81.21
C GLN A 2 47.12 27.16 80.04
N ILE A 3 46.24 28.12 80.07
CA ILE A 3 45.40 28.81 81.05
C ILE A 3 44.60 29.86 80.26
N ASN A 4 43.29 29.98 80.51
CA ASN A 4 42.57 31.14 80.99
C ASN A 4 42.73 32.48 80.18
N ARG A 5 41.77 33.32 79.99
CA ARG A 5 40.76 33.95 80.86
C ARG A 5 39.93 34.95 80.03
N HIS A 6 38.67 34.98 80.36
CA HIS A 6 37.79 36.15 80.61
C HIS A 6 37.80 37.38 79.76
N GLY A 7 36.56 37.77 79.46
CA GLY A 7 36.21 39.15 79.21
C GLY A 7 34.76 39.36 78.78
N LEU A 8 33.89 39.45 79.79
CA LEU A 8 32.54 40.02 79.65
C LEU A 8 32.60 41.48 79.19
N TRP A 9 31.70 41.91 78.30
CA TRP A 9 30.97 43.17 78.52
C TRP A 9 29.65 43.22 77.76
N ARG A 10 28.71 43.82 78.47
CA ARG A 10 27.30 44.01 78.23
C ARG A 10 27.01 45.05 77.10
N GLY A 11 25.88 44.87 76.42
CA GLY A 11 24.93 45.98 76.33
C GLY A 11 24.66 46.53 74.94
N ARG A 12 23.54 46.35 74.46
CA ARG A 12 22.42 47.30 74.16
C ARG A 12 21.59 46.86 72.94
N HIS A 13 20.34 46.79 73.25
CA HIS A 13 19.24 46.58 72.28
C HIS A 13 19.20 47.66 71.19
N VAL A 14 19.08 47.27 69.95
CA VAL A 14 18.35 48.04 68.91
C VAL A 14 17.53 47.10 68.08
N LEU A 15 16.23 47.36 68.15
CA LEU A 15 15.24 46.81 67.26
C LEU A 15 15.52 47.19 65.79
N ALA A 16 15.59 46.27 64.88
CA ALA A 16 15.48 46.51 63.46
C ALA A 16 14.56 45.50 62.82
N THR A 17 13.45 45.95 62.28
CA THR A 17 12.33 45.36 61.59
C THR A 17 12.78 44.42 60.52
N ALA A 18 12.18 43.17 60.57
CA ALA A 18 12.33 42.19 59.54
C ALA A 18 11.45 42.51 58.32
N LEU A 19 12.08 42.81 57.19
CA LEU A 19 11.41 42.91 55.90
C LEU A 19 11.52 41.55 55.19
N LYS A 20 10.42 40.81 55.19
CA LYS A 20 10.31 39.54 54.44
C LYS A 20 10.16 39.85 52.94
N ALA A 21 11.23 39.70 52.15
CA ALA A 21 11.16 39.67 50.69
C ALA A 21 10.63 38.28 50.27
N ALA A 22 9.40 38.22 49.79
CA ALA A 22 8.84 37.06 49.13
C ALA A 22 9.39 37.02 47.70
N VAL A 23 10.33 36.09 47.43
CA VAL A 23 10.77 35.76 46.08
C VAL A 23 9.69 34.89 45.45
N GLY A 24 8.85 35.49 44.59
CA GLY A 24 7.91 34.81 43.75
C GLY A 24 8.67 34.05 42.63
N VAL A 25 8.72 32.73 42.71
CA VAL A 25 9.19 31.89 41.62
C VAL A 25 8.08 31.85 40.56
N CYS A 26 8.22 32.64 39.47
CA CYS A 26 7.42 32.49 38.27
C CYS A 26 7.87 31.20 37.57
N VAL A 27 7.10 30.12 37.74
CA VAL A 27 7.19 28.93 36.89
C VAL A 27 6.59 29.31 35.54
N ILE A 28 7.44 29.63 34.57
CA ILE A 28 7.07 29.75 33.15
C ILE A 28 6.87 28.33 32.66
N ALA A 29 5.61 27.91 32.61
CA ALA A 29 5.21 26.68 31.88
C ALA A 29 5.52 26.91 30.39
N GLY A 30 6.67 26.42 29.93
CA GLY A 30 7.02 26.37 28.52
C GLY A 30 6.06 25.42 27.81
N ALA A 31 5.05 25.96 27.13
CA ALA A 31 4.28 25.22 26.18
C ALA A 31 5.27 24.78 25.08
N ALA A 32 5.61 23.50 25.06
CA ALA A 32 6.32 22.89 23.96
C ALA A 32 5.46 23.02 22.71
N ALA A 33 5.72 24.03 21.88
CA ALA A 33 5.15 24.13 20.55
C ALA A 33 5.61 22.89 19.76
N ALA A 34 4.67 21.99 19.44
CA ALA A 34 4.95 20.92 18.49
C ALA A 34 5.49 21.57 17.20
N PRO A 35 6.54 21.00 16.58
CA PRO A 35 7.06 21.56 15.35
C PRO A 35 5.92 21.52 14.31
N VAL A 36 5.46 22.70 13.90
CA VAL A 36 4.65 22.86 12.69
C VAL A 36 5.56 22.41 11.57
N GLN A 37 5.30 21.22 11.01
CA GLN A 37 5.99 20.76 9.82
C GLN A 37 5.74 21.81 8.75
N ALA A 38 6.80 22.51 8.34
CA ALA A 38 6.78 23.42 7.21
C ALA A 38 6.30 22.60 6.01
N GLN A 39 5.06 22.83 5.57
CA GLN A 39 4.57 22.31 4.31
C GLN A 39 5.45 22.94 3.24
N ASP A 40 6.08 22.09 2.43
CA ASP A 40 6.89 22.52 1.30
C ASP A 40 6.01 23.43 0.44
N GLN A 41 6.32 24.73 0.36
CA GLN A 41 5.48 25.72 -0.33
C GLN A 41 5.38 25.42 -1.83
N ASP A 42 6.28 24.57 -2.36
CA ASP A 42 6.34 24.12 -3.74
C ASP A 42 5.58 22.80 -3.99
N ALA A 43 4.94 22.20 -2.97
CA ALA A 43 4.22 20.92 -3.12
C ALA A 43 2.99 21.10 -4.04
N PRO A 44 2.76 20.18 -4.99
CA PRO A 44 1.63 20.24 -5.92
C PRO A 44 0.27 20.33 -5.19
N ARG A 45 -0.63 21.17 -5.72
CA ARG A 45 -1.94 21.45 -5.10
C ARG A 45 -3.13 21.06 -5.97
N ARG A 46 -2.93 20.83 -7.26
CA ARG A 46 -3.95 20.38 -8.22
C ARG A 46 -3.47 19.11 -8.93
N ILE A 47 -3.54 18.00 -8.21
CA ILE A 47 -3.01 16.72 -8.66
C ILE A 47 -4.12 15.96 -9.40
N VAL A 48 -3.81 15.52 -10.61
CA VAL A 48 -4.68 14.62 -11.40
C VAL A 48 -3.98 13.27 -11.51
N SER A 49 -4.68 12.19 -11.22
CA SER A 49 -4.19 10.83 -11.45
C SER A 49 -4.95 10.14 -12.57
N LEU A 50 -4.22 9.46 -13.46
CA LEU A 50 -4.71 8.79 -14.67
C LEU A 50 -4.62 7.28 -14.63
N ASP A 51 -4.32 6.72 -13.44
CA ASP A 51 -4.14 5.29 -13.27
C ASP A 51 -4.64 4.87 -11.89
N LEU A 52 -5.43 3.79 -11.83
CA LEU A 52 -6.02 3.29 -10.59
C LEU A 52 -4.98 3.02 -9.49
N CYS A 53 -3.81 2.53 -9.87
CA CYS A 53 -2.78 2.17 -8.89
C CYS A 53 -2.12 3.42 -8.30
N THR A 54 -1.94 4.47 -9.10
CA THR A 54 -1.49 5.78 -8.61
C THR A 54 -2.59 6.50 -7.81
N ASP A 55 -3.88 6.32 -8.14
CA ASP A 55 -5.01 6.82 -7.34
C ASP A 55 -4.95 6.31 -5.91
N GLN A 56 -4.75 4.98 -5.75
CA GLN A 56 -4.71 4.32 -4.44
C GLN A 56 -3.58 4.86 -3.57
N ILE A 57 -2.40 5.10 -4.14
CA ILE A 57 -1.28 5.65 -3.39
C ILE A 57 -1.50 7.14 -3.10
N LEU A 58 -1.99 7.90 -4.08
CA LEU A 58 -2.22 9.35 -3.96
C LEU A 58 -3.21 9.66 -2.83
N VAL A 59 -4.36 9.00 -2.80
CA VAL A 59 -5.43 9.23 -1.82
C VAL A 59 -4.99 8.92 -0.39
N GLU A 60 -4.01 8.04 -0.21
CA GLU A 60 -3.43 7.73 1.10
C GLU A 60 -2.36 8.75 1.55
N LEU A 61 -1.69 9.41 0.60
CA LEU A 61 -0.58 10.31 0.89
C LEU A 61 -0.99 11.76 1.11
N VAL A 62 -1.98 12.26 0.36
CA VAL A 62 -2.33 13.69 0.39
C VAL A 62 -3.76 13.92 0.86
N GLY A 63 -4.01 15.13 1.39
CA GLY A 63 -5.35 15.59 1.68
C GLY A 63 -6.18 15.77 0.41
N ARG A 64 -7.48 15.54 0.54
CA ARG A 64 -8.44 15.57 -0.57
C ARG A 64 -8.44 16.91 -1.32
N GLU A 65 -8.15 18.00 -0.62
CA GLU A 65 -8.10 19.37 -1.15
C GLU A 65 -7.00 19.57 -2.20
N ARG A 66 -6.01 18.66 -2.24
CA ARG A 66 -4.94 18.67 -3.23
C ARG A 66 -5.22 17.78 -4.45
N ILE A 67 -6.30 16.97 -4.41
CA ILE A 67 -6.64 16.02 -5.48
C ILE A 67 -7.68 16.67 -6.38
N ALA A 68 -7.29 17.08 -7.57
CA ALA A 68 -8.19 17.68 -8.54
C ALA A 68 -9.07 16.63 -9.24
N ALA A 69 -8.52 15.47 -9.59
CA ALA A 69 -9.28 14.33 -10.08
C ALA A 69 -8.48 13.01 -9.96
N VAL A 70 -9.22 11.91 -9.88
CA VAL A 70 -8.71 10.52 -9.95
C VAL A 70 -9.35 9.81 -11.14
N THR A 71 -9.02 8.56 -11.42
CA THR A 71 -9.77 7.80 -12.42
C THR A 71 -11.18 7.48 -11.93
N HIS A 72 -12.13 7.26 -12.85
CA HIS A 72 -13.47 6.80 -12.51
C HIS A 72 -13.45 5.43 -11.80
N LEU A 73 -12.38 4.64 -11.99
CA LEU A 73 -12.18 3.33 -11.37
C LEU A 73 -11.87 3.43 -9.86
N ALA A 74 -11.38 4.57 -9.38
CA ALA A 74 -10.98 4.71 -7.98
C ALA A 74 -12.14 4.49 -6.99
N ALA A 75 -13.37 4.83 -7.37
CA ALA A 75 -14.59 4.66 -6.56
C ALA A 75 -15.35 3.35 -6.86
N ASP A 76 -14.87 2.53 -7.81
CA ASP A 76 -15.50 1.26 -8.16
C ASP A 76 -15.04 0.15 -7.20
N PRO A 77 -15.95 -0.46 -6.40
CA PRO A 77 -15.58 -1.49 -5.44
C PRO A 77 -15.13 -2.81 -6.09
N ALA A 78 -15.42 -3.02 -7.37
CA ALA A 78 -14.99 -4.23 -8.07
C ALA A 78 -13.48 -4.26 -8.34
N VAL A 79 -12.86 -3.11 -8.53
CA VAL A 79 -11.45 -2.98 -8.95
C VAL A 79 -10.59 -2.16 -8.01
N SER A 80 -11.19 -1.29 -7.18
CA SER A 80 -10.47 -0.39 -6.27
C SER A 80 -10.37 -0.97 -4.85
N ALA A 81 -9.19 -0.88 -4.26
CA ALA A 81 -8.99 -1.17 -2.84
C ALA A 81 -9.43 0.00 -1.91
N ILE A 82 -9.74 1.17 -2.49
CA ILE A 82 -10.05 2.40 -1.74
C ILE A 82 -11.39 3.07 -2.12
N PRO A 83 -12.46 2.34 -2.50
CA PRO A 83 -13.65 2.96 -3.10
C PRO A 83 -14.32 3.98 -2.15
N ALA A 84 -14.33 3.70 -0.85
CA ALA A 84 -14.91 4.60 0.14
C ALA A 84 -14.13 5.92 0.27
N LYS A 85 -12.78 5.87 0.20
CA LYS A 85 -11.92 7.06 0.28
C LYS A 85 -11.99 7.90 -0.99
N ALA A 86 -12.16 7.27 -2.15
CA ALA A 86 -12.28 7.94 -3.43
C ALA A 86 -13.67 8.56 -3.69
N LYS A 87 -14.69 8.14 -2.91
CA LYS A 87 -16.06 8.62 -3.08
C LYS A 87 -16.14 10.16 -3.02
N GLY A 88 -16.70 10.76 -4.10
CA GLY A 88 -16.93 12.20 -4.23
C GLY A 88 -15.65 13.00 -4.56
N ILE A 89 -14.51 12.39 -4.84
CA ILE A 89 -13.41 13.04 -5.56
C ILE A 89 -13.85 13.16 -7.03
N PRO A 90 -13.62 14.31 -7.70
CA PRO A 90 -13.86 14.41 -9.14
C PRO A 90 -13.08 13.35 -9.90
N PHE A 91 -13.60 12.89 -11.04
CA PHE A 91 -12.94 11.86 -11.80
C PHE A 91 -12.73 12.26 -13.28
N THR A 92 -11.77 11.60 -13.91
CA THR A 92 -11.44 11.72 -15.34
C THR A 92 -11.46 10.35 -16.01
N HIS A 93 -11.78 10.33 -17.30
CA HIS A 93 -11.64 9.16 -18.16
C HIS A 93 -10.29 9.11 -18.90
N GLY A 94 -9.39 10.05 -18.60
CA GLY A 94 -8.02 10.05 -19.10
C GLY A 94 -7.83 10.70 -20.48
N ALA A 95 -8.85 11.35 -21.07
CA ALA A 95 -8.67 12.19 -22.25
C ALA A 95 -7.90 13.47 -21.87
N ALA A 96 -7.04 13.97 -22.76
CA ALA A 96 -6.21 15.13 -22.46
C ALA A 96 -7.04 16.38 -22.13
N GLU A 97 -8.13 16.61 -22.85
CA GLU A 97 -9.05 17.72 -22.65
C GLU A 97 -9.71 17.63 -21.27
N ASP A 98 -10.07 16.41 -20.85
CA ASP A 98 -10.67 16.14 -19.56
C ASP A 98 -9.68 16.43 -18.41
N VAL A 99 -8.42 16.11 -18.60
CA VAL A 99 -7.33 16.40 -17.65
C VAL A 99 -7.05 17.90 -17.57
N LEU A 100 -6.93 18.57 -18.71
CA LEU A 100 -6.54 19.98 -18.78
C LEU A 100 -7.57 20.94 -18.17
N ARG A 101 -8.87 20.58 -18.14
CA ARG A 101 -9.89 21.40 -17.47
C ARG A 101 -9.66 21.57 -15.97
N TYR A 102 -8.92 20.67 -15.33
CA TYR A 102 -8.53 20.78 -13.92
C TYR A 102 -7.30 21.66 -13.70
N ASP A 103 -6.65 22.15 -14.78
CA ASP A 103 -5.39 22.90 -14.76
C ASP A 103 -4.37 22.31 -13.76
N PRO A 104 -3.96 21.03 -13.93
CA PRO A 104 -3.13 20.35 -12.96
C PRO A 104 -1.69 20.89 -12.93
N ASP A 105 -1.13 20.99 -11.73
CA ASP A 105 0.29 21.26 -11.49
C ASP A 105 1.13 19.97 -11.41
N LEU A 106 0.47 18.82 -11.16
CA LEU A 106 1.06 17.49 -11.26
C LEU A 106 0.06 16.50 -11.86
N ILE A 107 0.55 15.64 -12.75
CA ILE A 107 -0.20 14.54 -13.32
C ILE A 107 0.53 13.24 -13.02
N LEU A 108 -0.13 12.30 -12.36
CA LEU A 108 0.36 10.94 -12.13
C LEU A 108 -0.25 10.00 -13.16
N ALA A 109 0.55 9.10 -13.71
CA ALA A 109 0.09 8.13 -14.70
C ALA A 109 0.76 6.77 -14.49
N GLY A 110 0.09 5.71 -14.89
CA GLY A 110 0.67 4.38 -15.00
C GLY A 110 1.29 4.14 -16.39
N PRO A 111 1.85 2.94 -16.62
CA PRO A 111 2.49 2.61 -17.90
C PRO A 111 1.50 2.22 -19.00
N PHE A 112 0.22 2.00 -18.68
CA PHE A 112 -0.78 1.45 -19.58
C PHE A 112 -1.96 2.38 -19.82
N GLY A 113 -2.61 2.23 -20.98
CA GLY A 113 -3.91 2.81 -21.30
C GLY A 113 -3.92 4.27 -21.71
N VAL A 114 -2.99 5.09 -21.23
CA VAL A 114 -2.99 6.56 -21.43
C VAL A 114 -1.76 7.09 -22.15
N SER A 115 -1.02 6.26 -22.88
CA SER A 115 0.25 6.66 -23.52
C SER A 115 0.10 7.85 -24.47
N ALA A 116 -0.96 7.90 -25.26
CA ALA A 116 -1.22 9.03 -26.17
C ALA A 116 -1.49 10.32 -25.40
N THR A 117 -2.31 10.26 -24.35
CA THR A 117 -2.61 11.38 -23.45
C THR A 117 -1.35 11.86 -22.74
N VAL A 118 -0.55 10.98 -22.18
CA VAL A 118 0.73 11.31 -21.52
C VAL A 118 1.67 12.02 -22.49
N ASN A 119 1.82 11.51 -23.72
CA ASN A 119 2.68 12.12 -24.73
C ASN A 119 2.19 13.51 -25.13
N LEU A 120 0.88 13.72 -25.26
CA LEU A 120 0.29 15.03 -25.56
C LEU A 120 0.52 16.01 -24.40
N LEU A 121 0.23 15.60 -23.15
CA LEU A 121 0.42 16.44 -21.96
C LEU A 121 1.89 16.87 -21.79
N ARG A 122 2.85 15.96 -22.06
CA ARG A 122 4.29 16.28 -22.06
C ARG A 122 4.66 17.30 -23.15
N ARG A 123 4.12 17.16 -24.37
CA ARG A 123 4.31 18.16 -25.42
C ARG A 123 3.75 19.55 -25.05
N LEU A 124 2.67 19.55 -24.26
CA LEU A 124 2.09 20.76 -23.67
C LEU A 124 2.84 21.26 -22.45
N LYS A 125 4.03 20.69 -22.16
CA LYS A 125 4.91 21.04 -21.03
C LYS A 125 4.23 20.88 -19.66
N ARG A 126 3.25 19.99 -19.52
CA ARG A 126 2.66 19.62 -18.23
C ARG A 126 3.59 18.69 -17.47
N ASN A 127 3.60 18.83 -16.14
CA ASN A 127 4.39 17.99 -15.27
C ASN A 127 3.72 16.60 -15.15
N VAL A 128 4.29 15.58 -15.81
CA VAL A 128 3.75 14.22 -15.82
C VAL A 128 4.77 13.23 -15.27
N VAL A 129 4.43 12.60 -14.18
CA VAL A 129 5.19 11.50 -13.55
C VAL A 129 4.52 10.18 -13.91
N VAL A 130 5.25 9.29 -14.57
CA VAL A 130 4.81 7.91 -14.86
C VAL A 130 5.39 6.96 -13.84
N VAL A 131 4.52 6.25 -13.14
CA VAL A 131 4.89 5.25 -12.13
C VAL A 131 4.91 3.87 -12.80
N PRO A 132 6.06 3.18 -12.84
CA PRO A 132 6.13 1.84 -13.41
C PRO A 132 5.27 0.84 -12.65
N GLN A 133 4.79 -0.19 -13.34
CA GLN A 133 4.11 -1.30 -12.67
C GLN A 133 5.12 -2.12 -11.86
N PRO A 134 4.89 -2.32 -10.56
CA PRO A 134 5.75 -3.12 -9.72
C PRO A 134 5.81 -4.60 -10.16
N PRO A 135 7.01 -5.16 -10.41
CA PRO A 135 7.16 -6.58 -10.68
C PRO A 135 7.19 -7.43 -9.40
N ASP A 136 7.49 -6.81 -8.27
CA ASP A 136 7.71 -7.46 -6.98
C ASP A 136 7.39 -6.52 -5.80
N LEU A 137 7.64 -6.97 -4.56
CA LEU A 137 7.36 -6.17 -3.36
C LEU A 137 8.31 -4.99 -3.18
N GLU A 138 9.54 -5.04 -3.72
CA GLU A 138 10.42 -3.86 -3.72
C GLU A 138 9.93 -2.83 -4.74
N GLY A 139 9.43 -3.28 -5.88
CA GLY A 139 8.74 -2.42 -6.83
C GLY A 139 7.53 -1.68 -6.22
N VAL A 140 6.78 -2.34 -5.31
CA VAL A 140 5.69 -1.69 -4.56
C VAL A 140 6.23 -0.54 -3.71
N ARG A 141 7.33 -0.75 -2.98
CA ARG A 141 7.99 0.31 -2.18
C ARG A 141 8.48 1.45 -3.08
N ALA A 142 9.09 1.10 -4.21
CA ALA A 142 9.58 2.09 -5.19
C ALA A 142 8.43 2.92 -5.77
N ALA A 143 7.28 2.33 -6.08
CA ALA A 143 6.09 3.05 -6.54
C ALA A 143 5.59 4.05 -5.49
N VAL A 144 5.49 3.64 -4.23
CA VAL A 144 5.12 4.54 -3.11
C VAL A 144 6.11 5.70 -2.99
N ARG A 145 7.43 5.43 -3.02
CA ARG A 145 8.47 6.48 -2.98
C ARG A 145 8.36 7.45 -4.15
N THR A 146 8.10 6.93 -5.35
CA THR A 146 7.96 7.75 -6.55
C THR A 146 6.79 8.72 -6.42
N VAL A 147 5.60 8.21 -6.01
CA VAL A 147 4.42 9.07 -5.82
C VAL A 147 4.67 10.05 -4.67
N ALA A 148 5.16 9.57 -3.53
CA ALA A 148 5.43 10.40 -2.35
C ALA A 148 6.42 11.54 -2.63
N ALA A 149 7.47 11.27 -3.42
CA ALA A 149 8.41 12.30 -3.85
C ALA A 149 7.74 13.32 -4.77
N ALA A 150 6.92 12.87 -5.73
CA ALA A 150 6.24 13.73 -6.68
C ALA A 150 5.23 14.67 -6.00
N VAL A 151 4.54 14.20 -4.95
CA VAL A 151 3.54 15.00 -4.22
C VAL A 151 4.11 15.76 -3.00
N GLY A 152 5.43 15.66 -2.72
CA GLY A 152 6.07 16.33 -1.58
C GLY A 152 5.80 15.69 -0.21
N GLU A 153 5.41 14.41 -0.17
CA GLU A 153 5.02 13.70 1.06
C GLU A 153 5.97 12.53 1.39
N LYS A 154 7.29 12.72 1.21
CA LYS A 154 8.30 11.67 1.40
C LYS A 154 8.18 10.96 2.74
N SER A 155 8.00 11.70 3.83
CA SER A 155 7.89 11.12 5.18
C SER A 155 6.66 10.23 5.33
N LYS A 156 5.52 10.62 4.75
CA LYS A 156 4.30 9.80 4.75
C LYS A 156 4.49 8.54 3.88
N GLY A 157 5.21 8.67 2.75
CA GLY A 157 5.56 7.53 1.92
C GLY A 157 6.39 6.49 2.68
N GLU A 158 7.44 6.90 3.39
CA GLU A 158 8.25 5.97 4.20
C GLU A 158 7.44 5.38 5.37
N ALA A 159 6.54 6.14 5.99
CA ALA A 159 5.65 5.62 7.03
C ALA A 159 4.68 4.55 6.46
N MET A 160 4.14 4.76 5.25
CA MET A 160 3.31 3.79 4.52
C MET A 160 4.09 2.51 4.22
N ILE A 161 5.33 2.62 3.73
CA ILE A 161 6.22 1.49 3.47
C ILE A 161 6.52 0.73 4.77
N ALA A 162 6.87 1.44 5.84
CA ALA A 162 7.13 0.81 7.14
C ALA A 162 5.90 0.07 7.70
N ALA A 163 4.68 0.58 7.46
CA ALA A 163 3.45 -0.13 7.82
C ALA A 163 3.25 -1.39 6.98
N PHE A 164 3.48 -1.32 5.68
CA PHE A 164 3.46 -2.46 4.77
C PHE A 164 4.46 -3.54 5.19
N ASP A 165 5.72 -3.15 5.47
CA ASP A 165 6.78 -4.08 5.86
C ASP A 165 6.49 -4.78 7.20
N ARG A 166 5.92 -4.06 8.18
CA ARG A 166 5.49 -4.68 9.44
C ARG A 166 4.41 -5.74 9.21
N ARG A 167 3.45 -5.50 8.31
CA ARG A 167 2.43 -6.50 7.96
C ARG A 167 3.07 -7.75 7.37
N LEU A 168 4.00 -7.59 6.43
CA LEU A 168 4.70 -8.71 5.81
C LEU A 168 5.56 -9.48 6.82
N ALA A 169 6.27 -8.79 7.70
CA ALA A 169 7.11 -9.42 8.73
C ALA A 169 6.28 -10.29 9.71
N ASN A 170 5.04 -9.91 9.97
CA ASN A 170 4.14 -10.68 10.84
C ASN A 170 3.64 -11.99 10.20
N LEU A 171 3.80 -12.17 8.89
CA LEU A 171 3.31 -13.36 8.18
C LEU A 171 4.26 -14.56 8.28
N SER A 172 5.56 -14.32 8.50
CA SER A 172 6.66 -15.30 8.68
C SER A 172 6.27 -16.75 8.37
N PRO A 173 6.10 -17.14 7.09
CA PRO A 173 5.77 -18.52 6.78
C PRO A 173 6.90 -19.42 7.24
N PRO A 174 6.61 -20.62 7.81
CA PRO A 174 7.66 -21.54 8.25
C PRO A 174 8.56 -21.88 7.06
N ALA A 175 9.87 -21.88 7.31
CA ALA A 175 10.83 -22.34 6.33
C ALA A 175 10.53 -23.81 5.98
N SER A 176 10.26 -24.10 4.73
CA SER A 176 10.01 -25.46 4.23
C SER A 176 10.96 -25.77 3.09
N ALA A 177 11.58 -26.93 3.11
CA ALA A 177 12.39 -27.41 1.99
C ALA A 177 11.54 -27.66 0.72
N ALA A 178 10.24 -27.93 0.90
CA ALA A 178 9.26 -28.10 -0.16
C ALA A 178 7.97 -27.33 0.15
N PRO A 179 7.95 -26.01 -0.10
CA PRO A 179 6.75 -25.21 0.12
C PRO A 179 5.61 -25.69 -0.79
N PRO A 180 4.35 -25.65 -0.32
CA PRO A 180 3.20 -26.02 -1.13
C PRO A 180 3.10 -25.12 -2.37
N THR A 181 2.48 -25.66 -3.41
CA THR A 181 2.28 -24.95 -4.68
C THR A 181 0.95 -24.19 -4.67
N ALA A 182 0.94 -23.01 -5.26
CA ALA A 182 -0.29 -22.28 -5.52
C ALA A 182 -0.27 -21.69 -6.94
N ILE A 183 -1.45 -21.49 -7.53
CA ILE A 183 -1.62 -20.79 -8.80
C ILE A 183 -2.75 -19.79 -8.68
N ILE A 184 -2.57 -18.59 -9.23
CA ILE A 184 -3.63 -17.60 -9.39
C ILE A 184 -4.18 -17.78 -10.81
N TYR A 185 -5.35 -18.45 -10.91
CA TYR A 185 -6.00 -18.80 -12.16
C TYR A 185 -7.13 -17.82 -12.45
N GLN A 186 -7.06 -17.16 -13.58
CA GLN A 186 -7.91 -16.04 -13.94
C GLN A 186 -8.77 -16.36 -15.16
N VAL A 187 -9.61 -15.39 -15.54
CA VAL A 187 -10.42 -15.41 -16.74
C VAL A 187 -9.59 -15.81 -17.96
N GLY A 188 -10.12 -16.69 -18.80
CA GLY A 188 -9.44 -17.20 -20.00
C GLY A 188 -8.28 -18.15 -19.72
N GLY A 189 -8.14 -18.66 -18.49
CA GLY A 189 -6.99 -19.50 -18.12
C GLY A 189 -5.69 -18.71 -17.92
N SER A 190 -5.78 -17.39 -17.82
CA SER A 190 -4.61 -16.55 -17.60
C SER A 190 -4.00 -16.80 -16.22
N VAL A 191 -2.67 -16.88 -16.17
CA VAL A 191 -1.89 -17.03 -14.94
C VAL A 191 -0.67 -16.11 -14.98
N SER A 192 -0.25 -15.68 -13.81
CA SER A 192 0.97 -14.90 -13.66
C SER A 192 2.16 -15.83 -13.40
N GLY A 193 3.13 -15.82 -14.29
CA GLY A 193 4.33 -16.65 -14.21
C GLY A 193 5.45 -16.03 -13.38
N PRO A 194 6.67 -16.61 -13.51
CA PRO A 194 7.87 -16.14 -12.82
C PRO A 194 8.19 -14.66 -13.07
N GLY A 195 8.74 -13.98 -12.06
CA GLY A 195 9.11 -12.56 -12.14
C GLY A 195 7.91 -11.60 -12.11
N SER A 196 6.75 -12.07 -11.65
CA SER A 196 5.55 -11.25 -11.49
C SER A 196 5.29 -10.89 -10.02
N LEU A 197 4.56 -9.78 -9.81
CA LEU A 197 4.10 -9.40 -8.47
C LEU A 197 3.26 -10.51 -7.80
N ALA A 198 2.49 -11.26 -8.58
CA ALA A 198 1.71 -12.40 -8.09
C ALA A 198 2.62 -13.51 -7.54
N GLU A 199 3.73 -13.81 -8.21
CA GLU A 199 4.73 -14.74 -7.68
C GLU A 199 5.34 -14.22 -6.38
N ALA A 200 5.72 -12.94 -6.32
CA ALA A 200 6.27 -12.34 -5.11
C ALA A 200 5.26 -12.40 -3.94
N ALA A 201 3.97 -12.20 -4.22
CA ALA A 201 2.90 -12.33 -3.22
C ALA A 201 2.72 -13.78 -2.75
N LEU A 202 2.75 -14.76 -3.66
CA LEU A 202 2.71 -16.18 -3.31
C LEU A 202 3.91 -16.58 -2.45
N ALA A 203 5.13 -16.15 -2.85
CA ALA A 203 6.35 -16.42 -2.10
C ALA A 203 6.32 -15.82 -0.69
N ALA A 204 5.85 -14.57 -0.54
CA ALA A 204 5.69 -13.91 0.75
C ALA A 204 4.67 -14.63 1.66
N ALA A 205 3.66 -15.29 1.08
CA ALA A 205 2.72 -16.14 1.79
C ALA A 205 3.24 -17.59 2.00
N GLY A 206 4.47 -17.89 1.53
CA GLY A 206 5.13 -19.19 1.67
C GLY A 206 4.70 -20.25 0.67
N PHE A 207 4.18 -19.87 -0.47
CA PHE A 207 3.86 -20.77 -1.58
C PHE A 207 4.91 -20.68 -2.69
N ARG A 208 5.07 -21.78 -3.42
CA ARG A 208 5.76 -21.81 -4.71
C ARG A 208 4.74 -21.61 -5.83
N ASN A 209 5.07 -20.76 -6.81
CA ASN A 209 4.20 -20.52 -7.95
C ASN A 209 4.17 -21.74 -8.89
N LYS A 210 3.03 -22.41 -8.99
CA LYS A 210 2.82 -23.57 -9.87
C LYS A 210 2.99 -23.23 -11.35
N ALA A 211 2.82 -21.99 -11.75
CA ALA A 211 2.97 -21.53 -13.13
C ALA A 211 4.37 -21.83 -13.72
N ALA A 212 5.40 -21.89 -12.89
CA ALA A 212 6.74 -22.27 -13.30
C ALA A 212 6.82 -23.69 -13.87
N GLU A 213 6.00 -24.62 -13.37
CA GLU A 213 5.98 -26.02 -13.83
C GLU A 213 5.33 -26.17 -15.21
N TYR A 214 4.51 -25.20 -15.63
CA TYR A 214 3.92 -25.17 -16.97
C TYR A 214 4.83 -24.48 -18.01
N ARG A 215 6.13 -24.26 -17.68
CA ARG A 215 7.14 -23.66 -18.54
C ARG A 215 6.80 -22.24 -19.01
N LEU A 216 5.99 -21.53 -18.26
CA LEU A 216 5.72 -20.12 -18.51
C LEU A 216 6.91 -19.28 -18.04
N THR A 217 7.37 -18.38 -18.90
CA THR A 217 8.48 -17.46 -18.58
C THR A 217 7.99 -16.11 -18.03
N ARG A 218 6.71 -15.81 -18.20
CA ARG A 218 5.99 -14.63 -17.74
C ARG A 218 4.52 -14.96 -17.59
N ASN A 219 3.64 -13.98 -17.77
CA ASN A 219 2.19 -14.23 -17.86
C ASN A 219 1.88 -15.08 -19.09
N GLY A 220 0.93 -15.99 -18.94
CA GLY A 220 0.50 -16.87 -20.01
C GLY A 220 -0.85 -17.50 -19.74
N GLN A 221 -1.24 -18.45 -20.57
CA GLN A 221 -2.48 -19.21 -20.41
C GLN A 221 -2.14 -20.65 -20.07
N VAL A 222 -2.82 -21.20 -19.08
CA VAL A 222 -2.79 -22.62 -18.72
C VAL A 222 -4.13 -23.23 -19.08
N PRO A 223 -4.16 -24.15 -20.06
CA PRO A 223 -5.36 -24.90 -20.37
C PRO A 223 -5.89 -25.65 -19.14
N LEU A 224 -7.20 -25.77 -19.04
CA LEU A 224 -7.84 -26.41 -17.88
C LEU A 224 -7.42 -27.87 -17.72
N GLU A 225 -7.13 -28.54 -18.83
CA GLU A 225 -6.67 -29.94 -18.89
C GLU A 225 -5.33 -30.11 -18.17
N LEU A 226 -4.40 -29.16 -18.35
CA LEU A 226 -3.11 -29.17 -17.65
C LEU A 226 -3.27 -28.91 -16.16
N LEU A 227 -4.18 -27.98 -15.79
CA LEU A 227 -4.49 -27.68 -14.40
C LEU A 227 -5.05 -28.90 -13.68
N VAL A 228 -5.89 -29.70 -14.36
CA VAL A 228 -6.49 -30.92 -13.80
C VAL A 228 -5.50 -32.08 -13.75
N ALA A 229 -4.64 -32.21 -14.77
CA ALA A 229 -3.63 -33.27 -14.81
C ALA A 229 -2.54 -33.12 -13.74
N ALA A 230 -2.23 -31.88 -13.36
CA ALA A 230 -1.23 -31.56 -12.33
C ALA A 230 -1.73 -30.41 -11.44
N PRO A 231 -2.70 -30.65 -10.55
CA PRO A 231 -3.29 -29.59 -9.76
C PRO A 231 -2.30 -28.96 -8.77
N PRO A 232 -2.50 -27.67 -8.41
CA PRO A 232 -1.77 -27.04 -7.31
C PRO A 232 -2.29 -27.52 -5.95
N ASP A 233 -1.49 -27.33 -4.90
CA ASP A 233 -1.96 -27.55 -3.52
C ASP A 233 -3.01 -26.51 -3.11
N LEU A 234 -2.92 -25.27 -3.67
CA LEU A 234 -3.92 -24.22 -3.52
C LEU A 234 -4.29 -23.62 -4.88
N LEU A 235 -5.56 -23.72 -5.25
CA LEU A 235 -6.12 -23.04 -6.42
C LEU A 235 -6.70 -21.68 -5.98
N VAL A 236 -6.07 -20.57 -6.42
CA VAL A 236 -6.56 -19.22 -6.16
C VAL A 236 -7.35 -18.74 -7.38
N LEU A 237 -8.59 -18.34 -7.16
CA LEU A 237 -9.49 -17.81 -8.19
C LEU A 237 -9.76 -16.32 -7.93
N SER A 238 -9.78 -15.51 -8.98
CA SER A 238 -10.24 -14.14 -8.87
C SER A 238 -11.76 -14.10 -8.68
N SER A 239 -12.25 -13.35 -7.72
CA SER A 239 -13.69 -13.20 -7.46
C SER A 239 -14.43 -12.31 -8.47
N ALA A 240 -13.72 -11.63 -9.37
CA ALA A 240 -14.33 -10.82 -10.44
C ALA A 240 -15.13 -11.62 -11.48
N VAL A 241 -15.32 -12.93 -11.24
CA VAL A 241 -15.97 -13.87 -12.15
C VAL A 241 -17.43 -13.53 -12.43
N ASP A 242 -18.14 -12.96 -11.46
CA ASP A 242 -19.58 -12.72 -11.59
C ASP A 242 -19.92 -11.41 -12.32
N GLU A 243 -18.97 -10.47 -12.40
CA GLU A 243 -19.19 -9.17 -13.05
C GLU A 243 -18.91 -9.21 -14.56
N TYR A 244 -17.99 -10.05 -15.01
CA TYR A 244 -17.66 -10.20 -16.43
C TYR A 244 -18.38 -11.41 -17.03
N ARG A 245 -19.62 -11.19 -17.54
CA ARG A 245 -20.32 -12.18 -18.36
C ARG A 245 -19.74 -12.24 -19.78
N THR A 246 -18.49 -12.66 -19.88
CA THR A 246 -17.84 -12.89 -21.18
C THR A 246 -17.61 -14.39 -21.38
N ALA A 247 -17.55 -14.82 -22.63
CA ALA A 247 -17.21 -16.20 -22.97
C ALA A 247 -15.85 -16.63 -22.35
N LEU A 248 -14.93 -15.69 -22.16
CA LEU A 248 -13.66 -15.96 -21.50
C LEU A 248 -13.81 -16.24 -20.00
N ALA A 249 -14.82 -15.68 -19.33
CA ALA A 249 -15.10 -15.95 -17.92
C ALA A 249 -15.79 -17.31 -17.70
N ASP A 250 -16.33 -17.92 -18.74
CA ASP A 250 -17.00 -19.24 -18.66
C ASP A 250 -16.03 -20.37 -18.27
N ASN A 251 -14.72 -20.20 -18.52
CA ASN A 251 -13.72 -21.16 -18.06
C ASN A 251 -13.73 -21.30 -16.52
N LEU A 252 -13.98 -20.22 -15.78
CA LEU A 252 -14.05 -20.24 -14.31
C LEU A 252 -15.34 -20.89 -13.78
N ARG A 253 -16.38 -20.99 -14.63
CA ARG A 253 -17.64 -21.70 -14.33
C ARG A 253 -17.65 -23.15 -14.84
N HIS A 254 -16.57 -23.57 -15.50
CA HIS A 254 -16.51 -24.89 -16.11
C HIS A 254 -16.75 -26.02 -15.08
N PRO A 255 -17.58 -27.07 -15.38
CA PRO A 255 -17.86 -28.14 -14.43
C PRO A 255 -16.61 -28.83 -13.87
N VAL A 256 -15.58 -28.98 -14.70
CA VAL A 256 -14.29 -29.58 -14.31
C VAL A 256 -13.59 -28.71 -13.23
N LEU A 257 -13.60 -27.40 -13.35
CA LEU A 257 -13.04 -26.52 -12.35
C LEU A 257 -13.82 -26.56 -11.01
N ARG A 258 -15.14 -26.68 -11.09
CA ARG A 258 -15.98 -26.92 -9.89
C ARG A 258 -15.61 -28.22 -9.16
N ARG A 259 -15.40 -29.32 -9.93
CA ARG A 259 -14.93 -30.59 -9.34
C ARG A 259 -13.55 -30.46 -8.73
N LEU A 260 -12.63 -29.77 -9.41
CA LEU A 260 -11.29 -29.51 -8.86
C LEU A 260 -11.37 -28.80 -7.50
N ARG A 261 -12.21 -27.77 -7.37
CA ARG A 261 -12.46 -27.04 -6.10
C ARG A 261 -13.08 -27.89 -4.99
N GLN A 262 -13.81 -28.95 -5.33
CA GLN A 262 -14.39 -29.88 -4.35
C GLN A 262 -13.36 -30.85 -3.77
N HIS A 263 -12.30 -31.17 -4.51
CA HIS A 263 -11.29 -32.15 -4.15
C HIS A 263 -9.94 -31.56 -3.76
N HIS A 264 -9.71 -30.26 -4.06
CA HIS A 264 -8.48 -29.53 -3.75
C HIS A 264 -8.80 -28.23 -3.02
N ALA A 265 -7.84 -27.78 -2.21
CA ALA A 265 -7.99 -26.50 -1.54
C ALA A 265 -8.12 -25.36 -2.56
N SER A 266 -9.05 -24.48 -2.29
CA SER A 266 -9.28 -23.30 -3.14
C SER A 266 -9.51 -22.05 -2.29
N LEU A 267 -9.09 -20.91 -2.84
CA LEU A 267 -9.28 -19.59 -2.26
C LEU A 267 -9.85 -18.64 -3.31
N GLU A 268 -10.93 -17.96 -2.99
CA GLU A 268 -11.38 -16.82 -3.77
C GLU A 268 -10.69 -15.56 -3.26
N LEU A 269 -9.97 -14.90 -4.16
CA LEU A 269 -9.22 -13.69 -3.86
C LEU A 269 -9.81 -12.51 -4.63
N PRO A 270 -10.35 -11.50 -3.94
CA PRO A 270 -10.89 -10.32 -4.60
C PRO A 270 -9.88 -9.63 -5.52
N TRP A 271 -10.30 -9.33 -6.74
CA TRP A 271 -9.45 -8.73 -7.79
C TRP A 271 -8.78 -7.43 -7.34
N GLN A 272 -9.53 -6.56 -6.65
CA GLN A 272 -9.05 -5.28 -6.17
C GLN A 272 -7.85 -5.36 -5.20
N LEU A 273 -7.60 -6.52 -4.58
CA LEU A 273 -6.50 -6.66 -3.61
C LEU A 273 -5.14 -6.88 -4.26
N TRP A 274 -5.10 -7.32 -5.53
CA TRP A 274 -3.87 -7.69 -6.19
C TRP A 274 -3.73 -7.17 -7.63
N LEU A 275 -4.76 -6.45 -8.14
CA LEU A 275 -4.72 -5.79 -9.44
C LEU A 275 -3.61 -4.74 -9.49
N CYS A 276 -3.46 -3.96 -8.42
CA CYS A 276 -2.48 -2.92 -8.29
C CYS A 276 -1.29 -3.34 -7.42
N GLY A 277 -0.09 -2.97 -7.86
CA GLY A 277 1.12 -3.06 -7.05
C GLY A 277 1.20 -1.93 -6.03
N THR A 278 0.30 -1.93 -5.05
CA THR A 278 0.24 -0.97 -3.95
C THR A 278 0.34 -1.71 -2.61
N PRO A 279 0.58 -1.03 -1.47
CA PRO A 279 0.61 -1.67 -0.16
C PRO A 279 -0.66 -2.46 0.21
N HIS A 280 -1.78 -2.25 -0.48
CA HIS A 280 -3.01 -3.06 -0.30
C HIS A 280 -2.84 -4.53 -0.70
N ILE A 281 -1.79 -4.87 -1.47
CA ILE A 281 -1.45 -6.27 -1.76
C ILE A 281 -1.16 -7.08 -0.49
N ALA A 282 -0.82 -6.44 0.62
CA ALA A 282 -0.67 -7.11 1.91
C ALA A 282 -1.95 -7.86 2.33
N ASP A 283 -3.15 -7.34 2.01
CA ASP A 283 -4.42 -8.00 2.31
C ASP A 283 -4.56 -9.33 1.53
N ALA A 284 -4.07 -9.36 0.30
CA ALA A 284 -4.02 -10.58 -0.49
C ALA A 284 -3.02 -11.59 0.08
N ILE A 285 -1.83 -11.12 0.45
CA ILE A 285 -0.77 -11.97 1.03
C ILE A 285 -1.21 -12.56 2.37
N GLU A 286 -1.87 -11.78 3.23
CA GLU A 286 -2.43 -12.26 4.50
C GLU A 286 -3.48 -13.36 4.30
N ARG A 287 -4.38 -13.20 3.32
CA ARG A 287 -5.36 -14.24 2.98
C ARG A 287 -4.71 -15.50 2.44
N LEU A 288 -3.67 -15.38 1.62
CA LEU A 288 -2.89 -16.50 1.12
C LEU A 288 -2.18 -17.23 2.27
N ALA A 289 -1.53 -16.50 3.19
CA ALA A 289 -0.87 -17.06 4.36
C ALA A 289 -1.85 -17.79 5.28
N ALA A 290 -3.04 -17.24 5.49
CA ALA A 290 -4.10 -17.88 6.26
C ALA A 290 -4.61 -19.17 5.56
N ALA A 291 -4.68 -19.19 4.22
CA ALA A 291 -5.02 -20.39 3.47
C ALA A 291 -3.93 -21.47 3.61
N ARG A 292 -2.65 -21.07 3.58
CA ARG A 292 -1.52 -21.98 3.80
C ARG A 292 -1.60 -22.66 5.17
N SER A 293 -1.83 -21.90 6.23
CA SER A 293 -1.93 -22.45 7.59
C SER A 293 -3.03 -23.52 7.71
N LYS A 294 -4.10 -23.40 6.91
CA LYS A 294 -5.18 -24.41 6.85
C LYS A 294 -4.75 -25.68 6.12
N LEU A 295 -3.88 -25.59 5.12
CA LEU A 295 -3.33 -26.76 4.42
C LEU A 295 -2.39 -27.60 5.32
N GLU A 296 -1.68 -26.93 6.20
CA GLU A 296 -0.70 -27.56 7.11
C GLU A 296 -1.36 -28.12 8.40
N ALA A 297 -2.60 -27.72 8.69
CA ALA A 297 -3.32 -28.23 9.86
C ALA A 297 -3.67 -29.71 9.63
N PRO A 298 -3.39 -30.61 10.58
CA PRO A 298 -3.77 -32.01 10.48
C PRO A 298 -5.29 -32.11 10.32
N ALA A 299 -5.73 -32.95 9.37
CA ALA A 299 -7.15 -33.25 9.20
C ALA A 299 -7.73 -33.73 10.54
N ARG A 300 -8.70 -33.01 11.09
CA ARG A 300 -9.41 -33.36 12.33
C ARG A 300 -10.47 -34.42 12.06
#